data_1d65d2ee958c992a6189c95900773bf9
#
_entry.id   1d65d2ee958c992a6189c95900773bf9
#
_cell.length_a   1.000
_cell.length_b   1.000
_cell.length_c   1.000
_cell.angle_alpha   90.00
_cell.angle_beta   90.00
_cell.angle_gamma   90.00
#
_symmetry.space_group_name_H-M   'P 1'
#
loop_
_entity.id
_entity.type
_entity.pdbx_description
1 polymer ?
#
loop_
_entity_poly.entity_id
_entity_poly.type
_entity_poly.pdbx_seq_one_letter_code
_entity_poly.pdbx_strand_id
1 'polypeptide(L)'
;NIYSFEPIKEMIDKQKKFFAYKNNIIFHNIALGSSTTLKEFLITARMDSSSFLKIVSDKNKSKNYDIVENRNIQINTLDNLLINEKISHPVLIKIDVQGYELEVLRGANNLLKKTDYLLLEVSKNEMYQNQPIEKVIVEYLKNLNFDILKSNNWSKVQNTNFYQRDIIFYKKQ
;
A
#
# COMPACT_ATOMS: atom_id res chain seq x y z
N ASN A 1 6.36 8.29 16.42
CA ASN A 1 5.77 6.94 16.34
C ASN A 1 5.71 6.47 14.91
N ILE A 2 5.73 5.16 14.73
CA ILE A 2 5.51 4.46 13.45
C ILE A 2 4.26 3.60 13.63
N TYR A 3 3.32 3.71 12.72
CA TYR A 3 2.13 2.84 12.64
C TYR A 3 2.33 1.89 11.45
N SER A 4 2.37 0.59 11.70
CA SER A 4 2.53 -0.46 10.68
C SER A 4 1.24 -1.23 10.53
N PHE A 5 0.75 -1.34 9.30
CA PHE A 5 -0.48 -2.06 8.95
C PHE A 5 -0.12 -3.21 8.03
N GLU A 6 -0.45 -4.43 8.42
CA GLU A 6 -0.15 -5.65 7.66
C GLU A 6 -1.30 -6.65 7.83
N PRO A 7 -2.00 -7.01 6.74
CA PRO A 7 -3.13 -7.93 6.80
C PRO A 7 -2.72 -9.38 7.10
N ILE A 8 -1.53 -9.81 6.64
CA ILE A 8 -1.08 -11.20 6.79
C ILE A 8 -0.48 -11.38 8.18
N LYS A 9 -1.14 -12.21 9.01
CA LYS A 9 -0.72 -12.42 10.39
C LYS A 9 0.72 -12.92 10.49
N GLU A 10 1.12 -13.83 9.64
CA GLU A 10 2.46 -14.40 9.58
C GLU A 10 3.53 -13.34 9.30
N MET A 11 3.19 -12.34 8.47
CA MET A 11 4.09 -11.23 8.14
C MET A 11 4.20 -10.24 9.31
N ILE A 12 3.10 -9.85 9.93
CA ILE A 12 3.14 -8.94 11.06
C ILE A 12 3.83 -9.57 12.27
N ASP A 13 3.70 -10.87 12.49
CA ASP A 13 4.41 -11.58 13.56
C ASP A 13 5.93 -11.59 13.31
N LYS A 14 6.38 -11.72 12.07
CA LYS A 14 7.78 -11.55 11.68
C LYS A 14 8.26 -10.13 11.92
N GLN A 15 7.49 -9.11 11.54
CA GLN A 15 7.82 -7.71 11.79
C GLN A 15 7.98 -7.43 13.28
N LYS A 16 7.03 -7.89 14.11
CA LYS A 16 7.09 -7.73 15.57
C LYS A 16 8.35 -8.36 16.17
N LYS A 17 8.73 -9.55 15.71
CA LYS A 17 9.99 -10.20 16.15
C LYS A 17 11.21 -9.42 15.73
N PHE A 18 11.26 -8.99 14.46
CA PHE A 18 12.40 -8.26 13.92
C PHE A 18 12.62 -6.91 14.60
N PHE A 19 11.53 -6.21 14.92
CA PHE A 19 11.56 -4.89 15.56
C PHE A 19 11.29 -4.92 17.07
N ALA A 20 11.44 -6.08 17.73
CA ALA A 20 11.14 -6.24 19.16
C ALA A 20 11.93 -5.28 20.09
N TYR A 21 13.07 -4.79 19.61
CA TYR A 21 13.91 -3.81 20.34
C TYR A 21 13.44 -2.35 20.17
N LYS A 22 12.43 -2.10 19.34
CA LYS A 22 11.84 -0.77 19.11
C LYS A 22 10.54 -0.64 19.90
N ASN A 23 10.42 0.44 20.66
CA ASN A 23 9.22 0.74 21.48
C ASN A 23 8.31 1.81 20.86
N ASN A 24 8.68 2.34 19.69
CA ASN A 24 7.95 3.40 19.01
C ASN A 24 7.18 2.91 17.76
N ILE A 25 7.00 1.59 17.61
CA ILE A 25 6.25 1.00 16.50
C ILE A 25 4.97 0.37 17.02
N ILE A 26 3.84 0.76 16.45
CA ILE A 26 2.51 0.24 16.75
C ILE A 26 2.08 -0.63 15.57
N PHE A 27 1.82 -1.90 15.82
CA PHE A 27 1.52 -2.87 14.79
C PHE A 27 0.03 -3.19 14.76
N HIS A 28 -0.61 -3.04 13.60
CA HIS A 28 -2.00 -3.35 13.35
C HIS A 28 -2.12 -4.50 12.36
N ASN A 29 -2.69 -5.64 12.78
CA ASN A 29 -2.99 -6.76 11.88
C ASN A 29 -4.34 -6.53 11.20
N ILE A 30 -4.34 -5.68 10.19
CA ILE A 30 -5.51 -5.26 9.44
C ILE A 30 -5.09 -4.74 8.06
N ALA A 31 -5.95 -4.88 7.08
CA ALA A 31 -5.77 -4.23 5.79
C ALA A 31 -6.34 -2.81 5.78
N LEU A 32 -5.81 -1.99 4.90
CA LEU A 32 -6.29 -0.63 4.67
C LEU A 32 -7.07 -0.53 3.37
N GLY A 33 -8.08 0.34 3.36
CA GLY A 33 -8.87 0.61 2.17
C GLY A 33 -9.82 1.79 2.35
N SER A 34 -10.77 1.98 1.43
CA SER A 34 -11.68 3.12 1.40
C SER A 34 -12.88 3.01 2.35
N SER A 35 -13.14 1.83 2.91
CA SER A 35 -14.27 1.58 3.81
C SER A 35 -13.99 0.42 4.76
N THR A 36 -14.73 0.35 5.86
CA THR A 36 -14.68 -0.78 6.79
C THR A 36 -15.50 -1.92 6.24
N THR A 37 -14.85 -3.04 5.90
CA THR A 37 -15.51 -4.22 5.30
C THR A 37 -14.66 -5.47 5.49
N LEU A 38 -15.26 -6.63 5.20
CA LEU A 38 -14.57 -7.91 5.08
C LEU A 38 -14.48 -8.28 3.60
N LYS A 39 -13.27 -8.60 3.13
CA LYS A 39 -13.05 -8.91 1.71
C LYS A 39 -12.07 -10.06 1.55
N GLU A 40 -12.26 -10.87 0.50
CA GLU A 40 -11.33 -11.92 0.12
C GLU A 40 -10.00 -11.32 -0.31
N PHE A 41 -8.92 -11.83 0.27
CA PHE A 41 -7.54 -11.47 0.02
C PHE A 41 -6.79 -12.66 -0.55
N LEU A 42 -6.08 -12.47 -1.64
CA LEU A 42 -5.39 -13.50 -2.39
C LEU A 42 -3.95 -13.58 -1.91
N ILE A 43 -3.63 -14.62 -1.14
CA ILE A 43 -2.27 -14.85 -0.66
C ILE A 43 -1.51 -15.60 -1.74
N THR A 44 -0.39 -15.04 -2.16
CA THR A 44 0.50 -15.64 -3.14
C THR A 44 1.65 -16.39 -2.48
N ALA A 45 2.30 -17.29 -3.21
CA ALA A 45 3.45 -18.05 -2.70
C ALA A 45 4.57 -17.10 -2.21
N ARG A 46 4.74 -15.97 -2.86
CA ARG A 46 5.52 -14.83 -2.38
C ARG A 46 4.59 -13.85 -1.66
N MET A 47 4.47 -13.99 -0.35
CA MET A 47 3.47 -13.28 0.48
C MET A 47 3.43 -11.76 0.29
N ASP A 48 4.57 -11.12 -0.02
CA ASP A 48 4.67 -9.67 -0.25
C ASP A 48 4.06 -9.20 -1.57
N SER A 49 3.60 -10.13 -2.42
CA SER A 49 2.85 -9.85 -3.65
C SER A 49 1.37 -10.19 -3.52
N SER A 50 0.90 -10.43 -2.30
CA SER A 50 -0.52 -10.72 -2.00
C SER A 50 -1.37 -9.45 -2.12
N SER A 51 -2.62 -9.59 -2.58
CA SER A 51 -3.49 -8.45 -2.87
C SER A 51 -4.98 -8.81 -2.78
N PHE A 52 -5.83 -7.79 -2.70
CA PHE A 52 -7.27 -7.89 -2.96
C PHE A 52 -7.61 -8.03 -4.45
N LEU A 53 -6.63 -7.86 -5.32
CA LEU A 53 -6.79 -7.89 -6.77
C LEU A 53 -6.09 -9.12 -7.34
N LYS A 54 -6.68 -9.71 -8.39
CA LYS A 54 -6.04 -10.80 -9.12
C LYS A 54 -4.90 -10.28 -9.98
N ILE A 55 -3.79 -11.01 -9.98
CA ILE A 55 -2.69 -10.73 -10.92
C ILE A 55 -3.15 -11.02 -12.34
N VAL A 56 -2.84 -10.09 -13.25
CA VAL A 56 -3.13 -10.26 -14.69
C VAL A 56 -2.31 -11.44 -15.21
N SER A 57 -2.93 -12.24 -16.09
CA SER A 57 -2.25 -13.39 -16.71
C SER A 57 -1.04 -12.91 -17.53
N ASP A 58 0.14 -13.41 -17.18
CA ASP A 58 1.38 -13.21 -17.92
C ASP A 58 2.03 -14.57 -18.15
N LYS A 59 2.36 -14.87 -19.41
CA LYS A 59 3.02 -16.15 -19.80
C LYS A 59 4.38 -16.34 -19.13
N ASN A 60 5.02 -15.25 -18.71
CA ASN A 60 6.31 -15.24 -18.03
C ASN A 60 6.17 -15.18 -16.49
N LYS A 61 4.95 -15.25 -15.96
CA LYS A 61 4.69 -15.16 -14.54
C LYS A 61 5.36 -16.29 -13.77
N SER A 62 6.20 -15.94 -12.82
CA SER A 62 6.80 -16.90 -11.89
C SER A 62 5.74 -17.57 -11.01
N LYS A 63 5.96 -18.82 -10.61
CA LYS A 63 5.16 -19.53 -9.59
C LYS A 63 5.08 -18.80 -8.25
N ASN A 64 6.00 -17.88 -7.98
CA ASN A 64 5.96 -17.01 -6.81
C ASN A 64 4.66 -16.17 -6.70
N TYR A 65 4.02 -15.91 -7.83
CA TYR A 65 2.76 -15.15 -7.93
C TYR A 65 1.52 -16.05 -8.00
N ASP A 66 1.67 -17.38 -7.83
CA ASP A 66 0.52 -18.28 -7.78
C ASP A 66 -0.22 -18.08 -6.45
N ILE A 67 -1.56 -18.03 -6.53
CA ILE A 67 -2.40 -17.94 -5.35
C ILE A 67 -2.34 -19.30 -4.63
N VAL A 68 -1.92 -19.27 -3.37
CA VAL A 68 -1.81 -20.46 -2.51
C VAL A 68 -2.92 -20.51 -1.47
N GLU A 69 -3.56 -19.38 -1.16
CA GLU A 69 -4.65 -19.31 -0.20
C GLU A 69 -5.56 -18.11 -0.51
N ASN A 70 -6.87 -18.29 -0.25
CA ASN A 70 -7.85 -17.21 -0.20
C ASN A 70 -8.25 -17.00 1.25
N ARG A 71 -8.10 -15.80 1.78
CA ARG A 71 -8.38 -15.47 3.18
C ARG A 71 -9.29 -14.25 3.27
N ASN A 72 -10.36 -14.33 4.05
CA ASN A 72 -11.16 -13.16 4.35
C ASN A 72 -10.44 -12.26 5.34
N ILE A 73 -10.16 -11.04 4.94
CA ILE A 73 -9.40 -10.04 5.71
C ILE A 73 -10.29 -8.84 6.00
N GLN A 74 -10.24 -8.38 7.24
CA GLN A 74 -10.87 -7.13 7.63
C GLN A 74 -10.11 -5.93 7.05
N ILE A 75 -10.85 -5.04 6.40
CA ILE A 75 -10.36 -3.74 5.92
C ILE A 75 -10.89 -2.64 6.84
N ASN A 76 -10.08 -1.62 7.10
CA ASN A 76 -10.52 -0.39 7.72
C ASN A 76 -9.84 0.81 7.04
N THR A 77 -10.32 2.01 7.33
CA THR A 77 -9.73 3.24 6.81
C THR A 77 -8.64 3.74 7.74
N LEU A 78 -7.63 4.39 7.18
CA LEU A 78 -6.60 5.08 8.00
C LEU A 78 -7.24 6.15 8.90
N ASP A 79 -8.23 6.88 8.39
CA ASP A 79 -8.93 7.91 9.15
C ASP A 79 -9.59 7.35 10.40
N ASN A 80 -10.22 6.16 10.32
CA ASN A 80 -10.86 5.53 11.48
C ASN A 80 -9.83 5.00 12.48
N LEU A 81 -8.78 4.33 11.98
CA LEU A 81 -7.78 3.69 12.84
C LEU A 81 -6.92 4.71 13.60
N LEU A 82 -6.69 5.88 13.03
CA LEU A 82 -5.85 6.93 13.62
C LEU A 82 -6.63 8.13 14.14
N ILE A 83 -7.96 8.02 14.27
CA ILE A 83 -8.84 9.13 14.66
C ILE A 83 -8.48 9.77 16.01
N ASN A 84 -8.03 8.96 16.97
CA ASN A 84 -7.65 9.38 18.31
C ASN A 84 -6.14 9.59 18.48
N GLU A 85 -5.35 9.39 17.42
CA GLU A 85 -3.91 9.50 17.50
C GLU A 85 -3.44 10.95 17.35
N LYS A 86 -2.50 11.34 18.20
CA LYS A 86 -1.82 12.64 18.08
C LYS A 86 -0.76 12.55 16.99
N ILE A 87 -1.12 12.97 15.80
CA ILE A 87 -0.21 12.99 14.65
C ILE A 87 0.53 14.34 14.63
N SER A 88 1.85 14.29 14.72
CA SER A 88 2.74 15.45 14.73
C SER A 88 3.55 15.52 13.43
N HIS A 89 3.71 16.74 12.89
CA HIS A 89 4.57 16.97 11.73
C HIS A 89 6.07 16.78 12.04
N PRO A 90 6.87 16.33 11.07
CA PRO A 90 6.45 15.94 9.71
C PRO A 90 5.79 14.56 9.66
N VAL A 91 4.79 14.42 8.81
CA VAL A 91 4.06 13.16 8.58
C VAL A 91 4.44 12.57 7.23
N LEU A 92 4.94 11.34 7.25
CA LEU A 92 5.19 10.53 6.05
C LEU A 92 4.26 9.31 6.06
N ILE A 93 3.57 9.07 4.96
CA ILE A 93 2.84 7.81 4.72
C ILE A 93 3.53 7.05 3.58
N LYS A 94 3.96 5.81 3.84
CA LYS A 94 4.37 4.86 2.80
C LYS A 94 3.19 3.95 2.48
N ILE A 95 2.86 3.82 1.18
CA ILE A 95 1.80 2.92 0.68
C ILE A 95 2.42 2.00 -0.37
N ASP A 96 2.33 0.69 -0.10
CA ASP A 96 2.84 -0.39 -0.94
C ASP A 96 1.92 -1.58 -0.66
N VAL A 97 0.78 -1.61 -1.36
CA VAL A 97 -0.34 -2.52 -1.09
C VAL A 97 -0.78 -3.29 -2.34
N GLN A 98 0.16 -3.42 -3.26
CA GLN A 98 0.05 -4.33 -4.40
C GLN A 98 -1.22 -4.09 -5.23
N GLY A 99 -1.36 -2.84 -5.71
CA GLY A 99 -2.44 -2.42 -6.60
C GLY A 99 -3.65 -1.80 -5.91
N TYR A 100 -3.68 -1.76 -4.58
CA TYR A 100 -4.81 -1.23 -3.81
C TYR A 100 -4.56 0.19 -3.27
N GLU A 101 -3.53 0.89 -3.78
CA GLU A 101 -3.04 2.18 -3.29
C GLU A 101 -4.12 3.26 -3.29
N LEU A 102 -4.91 3.34 -4.37
CA LEU A 102 -5.97 4.35 -4.50
C LEU A 102 -7.07 4.16 -3.45
N GLU A 103 -7.41 2.92 -3.12
CA GLU A 103 -8.40 2.62 -2.08
C GLU A 103 -7.88 3.01 -0.69
N VAL A 104 -6.59 2.81 -0.41
CA VAL A 104 -5.97 3.28 0.84
C VAL A 104 -5.99 4.81 0.91
N LEU A 105 -5.64 5.50 -0.17
CA LEU A 105 -5.68 6.97 -0.26
C LEU A 105 -7.10 7.51 -0.03
N ARG A 106 -8.12 6.87 -0.60
CA ARG A 106 -9.53 7.23 -0.39
C ARG A 106 -9.98 7.05 1.06
N GLY A 107 -9.39 6.13 1.79
CA GLY A 107 -9.65 5.90 3.23
C GLY A 107 -8.83 6.78 4.17
N ALA A 108 -8.07 7.74 3.63
CA ALA A 108 -7.16 8.60 4.39
C ALA A 108 -7.46 10.10 4.23
N ASN A 109 -8.66 10.48 3.85
CA ASN A 109 -9.01 11.86 3.47
C ASN A 109 -8.65 12.91 4.54
N ASN A 110 -8.86 12.62 5.82
CA ASN A 110 -8.54 13.54 6.91
C ASN A 110 -7.05 13.50 7.25
N LEU A 111 -6.45 12.30 7.22
CA LEU A 111 -5.02 12.15 7.47
C LEU A 111 -4.19 12.82 6.37
N LEU A 112 -4.59 12.72 5.10
CA LEU A 112 -3.94 13.37 3.96
C LEU A 112 -3.91 14.90 4.07
N LYS A 113 -4.86 15.52 4.78
CA LYS A 113 -4.80 16.97 5.06
C LYS A 113 -3.63 17.35 5.98
N LYS A 114 -3.18 16.41 6.82
CA LYS A 114 -2.09 16.57 7.80
C LYS A 114 -0.78 15.91 7.34
N THR A 115 -0.76 15.32 6.13
CA THR A 115 0.39 14.58 5.61
C THR A 115 1.31 15.52 4.84
N ASP A 116 2.59 15.50 5.15
CA ASP A 116 3.60 16.29 4.47
C ASP A 116 4.18 15.56 3.25
N TYR A 117 4.39 14.24 3.39
CA TYR A 117 5.01 13.42 2.35
C TYR A 117 4.28 12.10 2.17
N LEU A 118 4.25 11.64 0.92
CA LEU A 118 3.80 10.29 0.57
C LEU A 118 4.91 9.57 -0.19
N LEU A 119 5.12 8.30 0.10
CA LEU A 119 5.96 7.40 -0.67
C LEU A 119 5.07 6.27 -1.19
N LEU A 120 4.86 6.21 -2.50
CA LEU A 120 4.03 5.20 -3.14
C LEU A 120 4.82 4.39 -4.15
N GLU A 121 4.60 3.07 -4.15
CA GLU A 121 4.91 2.24 -5.30
C GLU A 121 3.80 2.37 -6.33
N VAL A 122 4.15 2.69 -7.58
CA VAL A 122 3.19 2.83 -8.69
C VAL A 122 3.56 1.97 -9.87
N SER A 123 2.57 1.51 -10.61
CA SER A 123 2.75 0.66 -11.79
C SER A 123 2.61 1.45 -13.08
N LYS A 124 3.45 1.11 -14.07
CA LYS A 124 3.39 1.66 -15.41
C LYS A 124 2.21 1.09 -16.20
N ASN A 125 1.93 -0.18 -15.99
CA ASN A 125 0.87 -0.96 -16.59
C ASN A 125 0.24 -1.87 -15.52
N GLU A 126 -0.98 -2.32 -15.74
CA GLU A 126 -1.71 -3.13 -14.78
C GLU A 126 -1.02 -4.49 -14.55
N MET A 127 -0.45 -4.70 -13.37
CA MET A 127 -0.01 -6.00 -12.89
C MET A 127 -1.15 -6.75 -12.19
N TYR A 128 -2.03 -6.01 -11.55
CA TYR A 128 -3.25 -6.52 -10.91
C TYR A 128 -4.47 -5.99 -11.67
N GLN A 129 -5.51 -6.81 -11.80
CA GLN A 129 -6.74 -6.45 -12.52
C GLN A 129 -7.38 -5.18 -11.93
N ASN A 130 -7.63 -4.18 -12.77
CA ASN A 130 -8.17 -2.88 -12.39
C ASN A 130 -7.29 -2.08 -11.41
N GLN A 131 -6.01 -2.38 -11.34
CA GLN A 131 -5.04 -1.59 -10.59
C GLN A 131 -4.93 -0.19 -11.18
N PRO A 132 -4.98 0.88 -10.37
CA PRO A 132 -4.69 2.22 -10.85
C PRO A 132 -3.21 2.31 -11.28
N ILE A 133 -2.98 2.73 -12.51
CA ILE A 133 -1.63 3.03 -12.99
C ILE A 133 -1.18 4.41 -12.49
N GLU A 134 0.11 4.70 -12.61
CA GLU A 134 0.73 5.96 -12.15
C GLU A 134 -0.09 7.20 -12.49
N LYS A 135 -0.54 7.34 -13.74
CA LYS A 135 -1.29 8.53 -14.18
C LYS A 135 -2.52 8.80 -13.29
N VAL A 136 -3.25 7.77 -12.92
CA VAL A 136 -4.47 7.88 -12.08
C VAL A 136 -4.10 8.32 -10.66
N ILE A 137 -3.05 7.73 -10.09
CA ILE A 137 -2.57 8.09 -8.74
C ILE A 137 -2.07 9.53 -8.71
N VAL A 138 -1.25 9.93 -9.69
CA VAL A 138 -0.71 11.29 -9.77
C VAL A 138 -1.82 12.33 -9.93
N GLU A 139 -2.82 12.07 -10.77
CA GLU A 139 -3.96 12.97 -10.95
C GLU A 139 -4.80 13.10 -9.66
N TYR A 140 -5.08 11.98 -8.99
CA TYR A 140 -5.77 11.98 -7.71
C TYR A 140 -5.04 12.82 -6.65
N LEU A 141 -3.73 12.64 -6.51
CA LEU A 141 -2.91 13.34 -5.54
C LEU A 141 -2.74 14.84 -5.87
N LYS A 142 -2.66 15.19 -7.15
CA LYS A 142 -2.65 16.61 -7.57
C LYS A 142 -3.92 17.34 -7.14
N ASN A 143 -5.09 16.70 -7.23
CA ASN A 143 -6.36 17.27 -6.76
C ASN A 143 -6.39 17.46 -5.23
N LEU A 144 -5.50 16.78 -4.50
CA LEU A 144 -5.32 16.93 -3.05
C LEU A 144 -4.12 17.82 -2.69
N ASN A 145 -3.62 18.63 -3.63
CA ASN A 145 -2.47 19.53 -3.47
C ASN A 145 -1.13 18.83 -3.18
N PHE A 146 -0.95 17.58 -3.62
CA PHE A 146 0.38 16.95 -3.63
C PHE A 146 1.04 17.11 -4.99
N ASP A 147 2.37 17.29 -4.97
CA ASP A 147 3.18 17.29 -6.19
C ASP A 147 4.35 16.32 -6.06
N ILE A 148 4.91 15.92 -7.19
CA ILE A 148 6.05 14.98 -7.21
C ILE A 148 7.30 15.72 -6.73
N LEU A 149 7.92 15.19 -5.68
CA LEU A 149 9.23 15.63 -5.20
C LEU A 149 10.34 14.87 -5.91
N LYS A 150 10.22 13.55 -6.02
CA LYS A 150 11.22 12.67 -6.62
C LYS A 150 10.58 11.36 -7.06
N SER A 151 11.13 10.76 -8.11
CA SER A 151 10.79 9.38 -8.52
C SER A 151 12.04 8.60 -8.89
N ASN A 152 12.00 7.30 -8.67
CA ASN A 152 13.01 6.38 -9.18
C ASN A 152 12.78 6.09 -10.67
N ASN A 153 13.77 5.47 -11.30
CA ASN A 153 13.59 4.89 -12.63
C ASN A 153 12.61 3.71 -12.58
N TRP A 154 11.96 3.43 -13.70
CA TRP A 154 11.17 2.24 -13.86
C TRP A 154 12.00 0.98 -13.66
N SER A 155 11.58 0.12 -12.76
CA SER A 155 12.18 -1.20 -12.51
C SER A 155 11.24 -2.28 -13.03
N LYS A 156 11.78 -3.23 -13.77
CA LYS A 156 11.02 -4.40 -14.24
C LYS A 156 10.77 -5.34 -13.07
N VAL A 157 9.53 -5.72 -12.85
CA VAL A 157 9.17 -6.75 -11.88
C VAL A 157 9.73 -8.09 -12.34
N GLN A 158 10.48 -8.74 -11.47
CA GLN A 158 11.23 -9.97 -11.82
C GLN A 158 10.32 -11.05 -12.42
N ASN A 159 10.75 -11.61 -13.56
CA ASN A 159 10.02 -12.65 -14.30
C ASN A 159 8.60 -12.24 -14.71
N THR A 160 8.41 -10.99 -15.09
CA THR A 160 7.15 -10.47 -15.63
C THR A 160 7.41 -9.44 -16.72
N ASN A 161 6.32 -8.93 -17.36
CA ASN A 161 6.38 -7.77 -18.27
C ASN A 161 5.84 -6.49 -17.62
N PHE A 162 5.76 -6.46 -16.29
CA PHE A 162 5.29 -5.31 -15.53
C PHE A 162 6.47 -4.44 -15.07
N TYR A 163 6.17 -3.15 -14.90
CA TYR A 163 7.16 -2.17 -14.44
C TYR A 163 6.56 -1.37 -13.29
N GLN A 164 7.35 -1.18 -12.23
CA GLN A 164 7.01 -0.42 -11.05
C GLN A 164 8.10 0.60 -10.73
N ARG A 165 7.75 1.64 -9.99
CA ARG A 165 8.67 2.61 -9.42
C ARG A 165 8.11 3.24 -8.16
N ASP A 166 9.01 3.76 -7.33
CA ASP A 166 8.63 4.57 -6.19
C ASP A 166 8.55 6.05 -6.58
N ILE A 167 7.53 6.74 -6.06
CA ILE A 167 7.40 8.19 -6.15
C ILE A 167 7.23 8.76 -4.75
N ILE A 168 8.02 9.80 -4.47
CA ILE A 168 7.84 10.65 -3.29
C ILE A 168 7.04 11.87 -3.72
N PHE A 169 5.93 12.11 -3.03
CA PHE A 169 5.11 13.30 -3.17
C PHE A 169 5.29 14.18 -1.94
N TYR A 170 5.12 15.48 -2.11
CA TYR A 170 5.08 16.45 -1.03
C TYR A 170 3.80 17.28 -1.10
N LYS A 171 3.29 17.71 0.05
CA LYS A 171 2.13 18.59 0.16
C LYS A 171 2.53 20.01 -0.18
N LYS A 172 1.87 20.64 -1.14
CA LYS A 172 2.02 22.09 -1.37
C LYS A 172 1.33 22.86 -0.24
N GLN A 173 1.99 23.93 0.16
CA GLN A 173 1.43 24.90 1.11
C GLN A 173 0.37 25.77 0.46
#